data_e9957f206579ce8d1a6e607c83c16ae5
#
_entry.id   e9957f206579ce8d1a6e607c83c16ae5
#
_cell.length_a   1.000
_cell.length_b   1.000
_cell.length_c   1.000
_cell.angle_alpha   90.00
_cell.angle_beta   90.00
_cell.angle_gamma   90.00
#
_symmetry.space_group_name_H-M   'P 1'
#
loop_
_entity.id
_entity.type
_entity.pdbx_description
1 polymer ?
#
loop_
_entity_poly.entity_id
_entity_poly.type
_entity_poly.pdbx_seq_one_letter_code
_entity_poly.pdbx_strand_id
1 'polypeptide(L)'
;MSMKIIISIMLCLTIILLFSCIHQNKQETQASKPTTSILDEKPTVIPTVVIKNPKSILPKQTTPTAIATQVISPEVHIARGDASFQSRFYQKAIEHYESAIKINPDHDRAYHKIAIVYFNMGLYETSIEYYSKAININPNKIEAYHGRGIVYHMMSSYQKGIDDLTKAIEIDTSVEVADSMFPLRANIYHNRGFIYLHMEKYQNALADFEKAITLNPEYTQAINSRKALIDSGILDN
;
A
#
# COMPACT_ATOMS: atom_id res chain seq x y z
N MET A 1 -7.04 -13.50 40.82
CA MET A 1 -6.95 -12.72 39.59
C MET A 1 -7.75 -13.51 38.55
N SER A 2 -8.76 -12.94 37.95
CA SER A 2 -9.67 -13.68 37.06
C SER A 2 -8.92 -14.19 35.83
N MET A 3 -9.16 -15.46 35.43
CA MET A 3 -8.57 -16.09 34.26
C MET A 3 -8.70 -15.24 32.98
N LYS A 4 -9.77 -14.44 32.88
CA LYS A 4 -9.99 -13.46 31.79
C LYS A 4 -8.90 -12.39 31.72
N ILE A 5 -8.34 -11.95 32.85
CA ILE A 5 -7.27 -10.94 32.89
C ILE A 5 -5.95 -11.58 32.41
N ILE A 6 -5.70 -12.83 32.75
CA ILE A 6 -4.49 -13.55 32.32
C ILE A 6 -4.53 -13.79 30.81
N ILE A 7 -5.66 -14.16 30.24
CA ILE A 7 -5.84 -14.37 28.80
C ILE A 7 -5.66 -13.05 28.03
N SER A 8 -6.21 -11.94 28.53
CA SER A 8 -6.05 -10.62 27.92
C SER A 8 -4.57 -10.16 27.92
N ILE A 9 -3.85 -10.42 29.01
CA ILE A 9 -2.42 -10.10 29.12
C ILE A 9 -1.59 -10.98 28.17
N MET A 10 -1.93 -12.28 28.06
CA MET A 10 -1.24 -13.18 27.13
C MET A 10 -1.49 -12.82 25.67
N LEU A 11 -2.73 -12.38 25.33
CA LEU A 11 -3.04 -11.90 23.98
C LEU A 11 -2.26 -10.61 23.65
N CYS A 12 -2.17 -9.67 24.60
CA CYS A 12 -1.34 -8.46 24.44
C CYS A 12 0.14 -8.80 24.29
N LEU A 13 0.67 -9.77 25.05
CA LEU A 13 2.06 -10.18 24.97
C LEU A 13 2.39 -10.87 23.63
N THR A 14 1.47 -11.67 23.06
CA THR A 14 1.67 -12.27 21.73
C THR A 14 1.65 -11.22 20.62
N ILE A 15 0.83 -10.19 20.75
CA ILE A 15 0.79 -9.05 19.82
C ILE A 15 2.09 -8.25 19.90
N ILE A 16 2.62 -8.00 21.12
CA ILE A 16 3.89 -7.31 21.33
C ILE A 16 5.07 -8.12 20.77
N LEU A 17 5.05 -9.45 20.93
CA LEU A 17 6.08 -10.34 20.36
C LEU A 17 6.04 -10.39 18.84
N LEU A 18 4.86 -10.34 18.21
CA LEU A 18 4.72 -10.24 16.76
C LEU A 18 5.23 -8.90 16.25
N PHE A 19 4.97 -7.78 16.96
CA PHE A 19 5.54 -6.47 16.64
C PHE A 19 7.06 -6.43 16.83
N SER A 20 7.58 -7.09 17.85
CA SER A 20 9.03 -7.21 18.09
C SER A 20 9.72 -8.02 16.99
N CYS A 21 9.10 -9.09 16.50
CA CYS A 21 9.62 -9.91 15.39
C CYS A 21 9.66 -9.13 14.07
N ILE A 22 8.65 -8.27 13.82
CA ILE A 22 8.63 -7.35 12.67
C ILE A 22 9.74 -6.29 12.81
N HIS A 23 10.05 -5.87 14.03
CA HIS A 23 11.09 -4.86 14.28
C HIS A 23 12.50 -5.46 14.18
N GLN A 24 12.72 -6.70 14.60
CA GLN A 24 14.02 -7.39 14.48
C GLN A 24 14.35 -7.73 13.02
N ASN A 25 13.39 -8.14 12.20
CA ASN A 25 13.60 -8.34 10.77
C ASN A 25 13.98 -7.03 10.03
N LYS A 26 13.76 -5.87 10.69
CA LYS A 26 14.13 -4.54 10.20
C LYS A 26 15.62 -4.21 10.45
N GLN A 27 16.29 -4.89 11.38
CA GLN A 27 17.71 -4.62 11.72
C GLN A 27 18.69 -5.50 10.94
N GLU A 28 18.30 -6.73 10.55
CA GLU A 28 19.16 -7.62 9.77
C GLU A 28 19.38 -7.21 8.31
N THR A 29 18.49 -6.37 7.75
CA THR A 29 18.65 -5.85 6.38
C THR A 29 19.58 -4.62 6.28
N GLN A 30 20.15 -4.12 7.38
CA GLN A 30 21.11 -2.99 7.37
C GLN A 30 22.59 -3.40 7.37
N ALA A 31 22.92 -4.68 7.39
CA ALA A 31 24.30 -5.18 7.58
C ALA A 31 24.98 -5.68 6.30
N SER A 32 24.61 -5.21 5.10
CA SER A 32 25.37 -5.47 3.88
C SER A 32 25.52 -4.23 3.01
N LYS A 33 26.46 -3.36 3.38
CA LYS A 33 27.02 -2.38 2.46
C LYS A 33 28.14 -3.05 1.64
N PRO A 34 28.08 -3.04 0.31
CA PRO A 34 29.30 -3.32 -0.47
C PRO A 34 30.21 -2.10 -0.42
N THR A 35 31.40 -2.31 0.11
CA THR A 35 32.54 -1.39 0.04
C THR A 35 33.02 -1.37 -1.40
N THR A 36 32.72 -0.34 -2.15
CA THR A 36 33.34 -0.11 -3.46
C THR A 36 34.41 0.94 -3.30
N SER A 37 35.66 0.50 -3.42
CA SER A 37 36.85 1.32 -3.49
C SER A 37 36.80 2.26 -4.70
N ILE A 38 36.99 3.55 -4.42
CA ILE A 38 37.21 4.59 -5.45
C ILE A 38 38.61 4.36 -5.98
N LEU A 39 38.72 3.95 -7.23
CA LEU A 39 39.96 4.03 -8.01
C LEU A 39 39.88 5.33 -8.84
N ASP A 40 40.89 6.17 -8.62
CA ASP A 40 41.18 7.37 -9.39
C ASP A 40 41.36 7.04 -10.88
N GLU A 41 40.44 7.42 -11.73
CA GLU A 41 40.68 7.50 -13.18
C GLU A 41 40.93 8.96 -13.59
N LYS A 42 42.15 9.15 -14.09
CA LYS A 42 42.71 10.36 -14.68
C LYS A 42 41.95 10.73 -15.96
N PRO A 43 41.67 11.99 -16.23
CA PRO A 43 40.90 12.36 -17.42
C PRO A 43 41.74 12.11 -18.69
N THR A 44 41.18 11.27 -19.54
CA THR A 44 41.76 11.01 -20.89
C THR A 44 41.47 12.18 -21.82
N VAL A 45 42.53 12.80 -22.32
CA VAL A 45 42.48 13.90 -23.28
C VAL A 45 41.98 13.36 -24.64
N ILE A 46 40.88 13.94 -25.12
CA ILE A 46 40.35 13.69 -26.45
C ILE A 46 41.16 14.48 -27.46
N PRO A 47 41.75 13.87 -28.52
CA PRO A 47 42.52 14.59 -29.52
C PRO A 47 41.61 15.50 -30.37
N THR A 48 41.99 16.76 -30.46
CA THR A 48 41.36 17.74 -31.33
C THR A 48 41.63 17.40 -32.79
N VAL A 49 40.59 17.00 -33.51
CA VAL A 49 40.66 16.85 -34.97
C VAL A 49 40.50 18.23 -35.61
N VAL A 50 41.60 18.73 -36.18
CA VAL A 50 41.60 19.95 -37.00
C VAL A 50 41.05 19.62 -38.39
N ILE A 51 39.81 20.00 -38.66
CA ILE A 51 39.23 19.93 -39.99
C ILE A 51 39.52 21.24 -40.72
N LYS A 52 40.37 21.17 -41.73
CA LYS A 52 40.58 22.28 -42.70
C LYS A 52 39.34 22.47 -43.57
N ASN A 53 38.88 23.69 -43.64
CA ASN A 53 37.88 24.28 -44.53
C ASN A 53 37.87 23.68 -45.94
N PRO A 54 36.81 23.74 -46.73
CA PRO A 54 35.79 24.75 -46.90
C PRO A 54 34.56 24.46 -47.76
N LYS A 55 33.96 25.53 -48.11
CA LYS A 55 32.90 25.81 -49.09
C LYS A 55 31.47 25.54 -48.63
N SER A 56 30.93 26.67 -48.27
CA SER A 56 29.53 27.08 -48.27
C SER A 56 28.59 26.17 -49.10
N ILE A 57 27.76 25.43 -48.37
CA ILE A 57 26.40 25.13 -48.79
C ILE A 57 25.53 25.51 -47.63
N LEU A 58 24.78 26.60 -47.77
CA LEU A 58 23.76 27.03 -46.83
C LEU A 58 22.69 25.93 -46.79
N PRO A 59 22.48 25.21 -45.69
CA PRO A 59 21.27 24.42 -45.56
C PRO A 59 20.11 25.37 -45.28
N LYS A 60 19.06 25.25 -46.07
CA LYS A 60 17.75 25.86 -45.81
C LYS A 60 17.46 25.82 -44.30
N GLN A 61 17.06 26.98 -43.77
CA GLN A 61 16.48 27.09 -42.45
C GLN A 61 15.37 26.03 -42.30
N THR A 62 15.70 24.93 -41.65
CA THR A 62 14.70 24.07 -41.06
C THR A 62 14.14 24.87 -39.90
N THR A 63 12.87 25.23 -40.00
CA THR A 63 12.07 25.76 -38.88
C THR A 63 12.40 24.95 -37.63
N PRO A 64 12.60 25.61 -36.47
CA PRO A 64 12.80 24.85 -35.23
C PRO A 64 11.58 23.97 -35.06
N THR A 65 11.81 22.66 -35.21
CA THR A 65 10.84 21.65 -34.83
C THR A 65 10.51 21.96 -33.37
N ALA A 66 9.30 22.44 -33.14
CA ALA A 66 8.78 22.66 -31.80
C ALA A 66 9.08 21.37 -31.04
N ILE A 67 9.93 21.49 -30.02
CA ILE A 67 10.13 20.40 -29.05
C ILE A 67 8.75 20.22 -28.45
N ALA A 68 8.02 19.24 -28.96
CA ALA A 68 6.75 18.84 -28.40
C ALA A 68 7.08 18.49 -26.95
N THR A 69 6.70 19.36 -26.05
CA THR A 69 6.77 19.12 -24.62
C THR A 69 5.94 17.88 -24.41
N GLN A 70 6.62 16.74 -24.27
CA GLN A 70 5.94 15.45 -24.12
C GLN A 70 5.15 15.58 -22.82
N VAL A 71 3.83 15.75 -22.95
CA VAL A 71 2.93 15.83 -21.81
C VAL A 71 3.06 14.48 -21.10
N ILE A 72 3.77 14.50 -19.99
CA ILE A 72 3.96 13.30 -19.17
C ILE A 72 2.59 12.92 -18.63
N SER A 73 2.14 11.69 -18.93
CA SER A 73 0.82 11.21 -18.51
C SER A 73 0.73 11.05 -16.97
N PRO A 74 -0.48 11.09 -16.40
CA PRO A 74 -0.68 10.82 -14.97
C PRO A 74 -0.05 9.50 -14.54
N GLU A 75 -0.10 8.46 -15.38
CA GLU A 75 0.41 7.12 -15.09
C GLU A 75 1.93 7.11 -14.90
N VAL A 76 2.67 7.94 -15.65
CA VAL A 76 4.12 8.08 -15.47
C VAL A 76 4.44 8.68 -14.10
N HIS A 77 3.65 9.65 -13.67
CA HIS A 77 3.79 10.22 -12.32
C HIS A 77 3.42 9.19 -11.25
N ILE A 78 2.35 8.40 -11.44
CA ILE A 78 2.01 7.29 -10.55
C ILE A 78 3.18 6.30 -10.43
N ALA A 79 3.76 5.87 -11.55
CA ALA A 79 4.89 4.93 -11.53
C ALA A 79 6.12 5.49 -10.81
N ARG A 80 6.44 6.78 -10.97
CA ARG A 80 7.53 7.46 -10.25
C ARG A 80 7.23 7.57 -8.75
N GLY A 81 5.97 7.84 -8.41
CA GLY A 81 5.48 7.84 -7.03
C GLY A 81 5.61 6.46 -6.39
N ASP A 82 5.21 5.40 -7.10
CA ASP A 82 5.34 4.01 -6.64
C ASP A 82 6.81 3.64 -6.38
N ALA A 83 7.74 4.02 -7.25
CA ALA A 83 9.18 3.79 -7.06
C ALA A 83 9.72 4.57 -5.84
N SER A 84 9.28 5.81 -5.64
CA SER A 84 9.67 6.61 -4.48
C SER A 84 9.11 6.02 -3.18
N PHE A 85 7.87 5.54 -3.20
CA PHE A 85 7.23 4.88 -2.06
C PHE A 85 7.96 3.59 -1.67
N GLN A 86 8.30 2.73 -2.63
CA GLN A 86 9.08 1.52 -2.39
C GLN A 86 10.44 1.82 -1.76
N SER A 87 11.06 2.93 -2.16
CA SER A 87 12.31 3.44 -1.58
C SER A 87 12.12 4.19 -0.26
N ARG A 88 10.90 4.26 0.27
CA ARG A 88 10.49 4.99 1.49
C ARG A 88 10.72 6.52 1.42
N PHE A 89 10.87 7.07 0.23
CA PHE A 89 10.90 8.51 0.00
C PHE A 89 9.47 9.06 -0.05
N TYR A 90 8.78 9.05 1.10
CA TYR A 90 7.35 9.32 1.21
C TYR A 90 6.97 10.70 0.66
N GLN A 91 7.73 11.74 0.99
CA GLN A 91 7.46 13.08 0.48
C GLN A 91 7.55 13.16 -1.05
N LYS A 92 8.60 12.55 -1.64
CA LYS A 92 8.73 12.44 -3.10
C LYS A 92 7.60 11.65 -3.75
N ALA A 93 7.14 10.59 -3.09
CA ALA A 93 6.01 9.82 -3.58
C ALA A 93 4.75 10.68 -3.66
N ILE A 94 4.45 11.46 -2.60
CA ILE A 94 3.33 12.39 -2.58
C ILE A 94 3.44 13.42 -3.70
N GLU A 95 4.59 14.08 -3.89
CA GLU A 95 4.83 15.07 -4.95
C GLU A 95 4.53 14.50 -6.35
N HIS A 96 4.93 13.26 -6.60
CA HIS A 96 4.64 12.59 -7.85
C HIS A 96 3.14 12.30 -8.00
N TYR A 97 2.47 11.77 -6.99
CA TYR A 97 1.03 11.52 -7.05
C TYR A 97 0.23 12.82 -7.19
N GLU A 98 0.62 13.89 -6.53
CA GLU A 98 0.03 15.22 -6.70
C GLU A 98 0.24 15.76 -8.13
N SER A 99 1.38 15.47 -8.75
CA SER A 99 1.60 15.80 -10.16
C SER A 99 0.64 15.05 -11.08
N ALA A 100 0.30 13.80 -10.77
CA ALA A 100 -0.72 13.06 -11.49
C ALA A 100 -2.11 13.70 -11.31
N ILE A 101 -2.45 14.14 -10.08
CA ILE A 101 -3.72 14.83 -9.78
C ILE A 101 -3.80 16.17 -10.50
N LYS A 102 -2.71 16.93 -10.62
CA LYS A 102 -2.68 18.20 -11.37
C LYS A 102 -3.02 18.01 -12.84
N ILE A 103 -2.64 16.88 -13.43
CA ILE A 103 -2.96 16.54 -14.84
C ILE A 103 -4.38 16.02 -14.95
N ASN A 104 -4.80 15.16 -14.04
CA ASN A 104 -6.15 14.61 -13.97
C ASN A 104 -6.70 14.69 -12.54
N PRO A 105 -7.50 15.72 -12.21
CA PRO A 105 -8.08 15.90 -10.87
C PRO A 105 -8.98 14.74 -10.40
N ASP A 106 -9.56 13.99 -11.32
CA ASP A 106 -10.44 12.84 -11.00
C ASP A 106 -9.70 11.50 -11.04
N HIS A 107 -8.39 11.53 -10.82
CA HIS A 107 -7.57 10.32 -10.80
C HIS A 107 -7.64 9.62 -9.44
N ASP A 108 -8.69 8.84 -9.20
CA ASP A 108 -8.96 8.11 -7.94
C ASP A 108 -7.78 7.30 -7.42
N ARG A 109 -7.02 6.67 -8.34
CA ARG A 109 -5.81 5.90 -7.99
C ARG A 109 -4.72 6.77 -7.36
N ALA A 110 -4.55 8.01 -7.80
CA ALA A 110 -3.54 8.90 -7.23
C ALA A 110 -3.90 9.26 -5.77
N TYR A 111 -5.16 9.60 -5.49
CA TYR A 111 -5.64 9.84 -4.14
C TYR A 111 -5.49 8.61 -3.24
N HIS A 112 -5.85 7.44 -3.74
CA HIS A 112 -5.66 6.17 -3.04
C HIS A 112 -4.17 5.92 -2.70
N LYS A 113 -3.25 6.19 -3.62
CA LYS A 113 -1.81 6.04 -3.38
C LYS A 113 -1.28 7.01 -2.33
N ILE A 114 -1.72 8.27 -2.34
CA ILE A 114 -1.38 9.25 -1.30
C ILE A 114 -1.89 8.78 0.07
N ALA A 115 -3.11 8.25 0.13
CA ALA A 115 -3.67 7.70 1.38
C ALA A 115 -2.79 6.59 1.97
N ILE A 116 -2.29 5.67 1.12
CA ILE A 116 -1.34 4.63 1.55
C ILE A 116 -0.05 5.24 2.11
N VAL A 117 0.48 6.30 1.47
CA VAL A 117 1.70 6.96 1.98
C VAL A 117 1.46 7.53 3.37
N TYR A 118 0.36 8.27 3.58
CA TYR A 118 0.02 8.84 4.89
C TYR A 118 -0.23 7.76 5.95
N PHE A 119 -0.87 6.65 5.59
CA PHE A 119 -1.00 5.50 6.48
C PHE A 119 0.36 4.97 6.93
N ASN A 120 1.33 4.80 6.02
CA ASN A 120 2.68 4.33 6.34
C ASN A 120 3.49 5.34 7.15
N MET A 121 3.14 6.62 7.09
CA MET A 121 3.70 7.68 7.94
C MET A 121 3.03 7.75 9.33
N GLY A 122 1.97 6.98 9.58
CA GLY A 122 1.17 7.02 10.82
C GLY A 122 0.22 8.22 10.91
N LEU A 123 0.01 8.95 9.81
CA LEU A 123 -0.88 10.10 9.72
C LEU A 123 -2.29 9.64 9.32
N TYR A 124 -2.97 9.01 10.26
CA TYR A 124 -4.20 8.26 10.01
C TYR A 124 -5.37 9.15 9.57
N GLU A 125 -5.57 10.29 10.19
CA GLU A 125 -6.63 11.24 9.83
C GLU A 125 -6.48 11.71 8.38
N THR A 126 -5.28 12.12 8.00
CA THR A 126 -4.98 12.53 6.62
C THR A 126 -5.16 11.38 5.64
N SER A 127 -4.77 10.17 6.03
CA SER A 127 -4.99 8.96 5.20
C SER A 127 -6.48 8.75 4.92
N ILE A 128 -7.35 8.86 5.94
CA ILE A 128 -8.81 8.77 5.79
C ILE A 128 -9.36 9.82 4.83
N GLU A 129 -8.87 11.06 4.90
CA GLU A 129 -9.28 12.12 3.98
C GLU A 129 -8.98 11.76 2.52
N TYR A 130 -7.77 11.26 2.25
CA TYR A 130 -7.36 10.89 0.90
C TYR A 130 -8.07 9.62 0.38
N TYR A 131 -8.30 8.62 1.22
CA TYR A 131 -9.17 7.49 0.85
C TYR A 131 -10.59 7.96 0.54
N SER A 132 -11.13 8.89 1.33
CA SER A 132 -12.47 9.44 1.11
C SER A 132 -12.57 10.21 -0.21
N LYS A 133 -11.53 10.96 -0.60
CA LYS A 133 -11.44 11.58 -1.93
C LYS A 133 -11.46 10.53 -3.04
N ALA A 134 -10.69 9.46 -2.90
CA ALA A 134 -10.68 8.36 -3.88
C ALA A 134 -12.06 7.70 -4.02
N ILE A 135 -12.76 7.48 -2.90
CA ILE A 135 -14.12 6.91 -2.86
C ILE A 135 -15.14 7.86 -3.49
N ASN A 136 -15.04 9.16 -3.24
CA ASN A 136 -15.94 10.15 -3.83
C ASN A 136 -15.82 10.21 -5.35
N ILE A 137 -14.62 10.05 -5.89
CA ILE A 137 -14.36 9.99 -7.32
C ILE A 137 -14.82 8.65 -7.90
N ASN A 138 -14.50 7.55 -7.24
CA ASN A 138 -14.88 6.20 -7.65
C ASN A 138 -15.54 5.44 -6.49
N PRO A 139 -16.88 5.50 -6.38
CA PRO A 139 -17.62 4.83 -5.30
C PRO A 139 -17.55 3.30 -5.32
N ASN A 140 -17.02 2.70 -6.39
CA ASN A 140 -16.84 1.26 -6.51
C ASN A 140 -15.39 0.81 -6.29
N LYS A 141 -14.53 1.69 -5.75
CA LYS A 141 -13.13 1.36 -5.52
C LYS A 141 -12.95 0.54 -4.24
N ILE A 142 -12.97 -0.78 -4.40
CA ILE A 142 -12.85 -1.78 -3.32
C ILE A 142 -11.61 -1.51 -2.46
N GLU A 143 -10.46 -1.25 -3.09
CA GLU A 143 -9.20 -1.04 -2.40
C GLU A 143 -9.20 0.20 -1.49
N ALA A 144 -9.99 1.22 -1.84
CA ALA A 144 -10.07 2.43 -1.03
C ALA A 144 -10.91 2.21 0.23
N TYR A 145 -12.03 1.49 0.13
CA TYR A 145 -12.80 1.07 1.30
C TYR A 145 -12.00 0.12 2.18
N HIS A 146 -11.33 -0.87 1.60
CA HIS A 146 -10.47 -1.78 2.35
C HIS A 146 -9.36 -1.03 3.10
N GLY A 147 -8.64 -0.14 2.42
CA GLY A 147 -7.58 0.65 3.05
C GLY A 147 -8.11 1.55 4.16
N ARG A 148 -9.23 2.27 3.95
CA ARG A 148 -9.83 3.15 4.98
C ARG A 148 -10.36 2.35 6.17
N GLY A 149 -10.92 1.17 5.92
CA GLY A 149 -11.35 0.24 6.97
C GLY A 149 -10.19 -0.20 7.87
N ILE A 150 -9.01 -0.48 7.29
CA ILE A 150 -7.79 -0.78 8.06
C ILE A 150 -7.36 0.44 8.89
N VAL A 151 -7.40 1.65 8.33
CA VAL A 151 -7.05 2.87 9.07
C VAL A 151 -8.00 3.08 10.26
N TYR A 152 -9.31 2.90 10.07
CA TYR A 152 -10.28 2.96 11.16
C TYR A 152 -10.02 1.91 12.25
N HIS A 153 -9.60 0.70 11.87
CA HIS A 153 -9.17 -0.32 12.83
C HIS A 153 -7.98 0.16 13.67
N MET A 154 -6.93 0.70 13.04
CA MET A 154 -5.75 1.25 13.74
C MET A 154 -6.09 2.39 14.71
N MET A 155 -7.16 3.14 14.42
CA MET A 155 -7.68 4.20 15.27
C MET A 155 -8.71 3.69 16.29
N SER A 156 -8.91 2.40 16.44
CA SER A 156 -9.92 1.77 17.29
C SER A 156 -11.38 2.19 16.97
N SER A 157 -11.60 2.76 15.79
CA SER A 157 -12.92 3.12 15.28
C SER A 157 -13.58 1.90 14.61
N TYR A 158 -13.75 0.85 15.40
CA TYR A 158 -14.06 -0.51 14.92
C TYR A 158 -15.32 -0.57 14.05
N GLN A 159 -16.42 0.11 14.46
CA GLN A 159 -17.66 0.06 13.68
C GLN A 159 -17.47 0.66 12.28
N LYS A 160 -16.78 1.82 12.18
CA LYS A 160 -16.49 2.44 10.87
C LYS A 160 -15.62 1.52 10.01
N GLY A 161 -14.66 0.81 10.62
CA GLY A 161 -13.84 -0.19 9.93
C GLY A 161 -14.67 -1.34 9.37
N ILE A 162 -15.61 -1.88 10.16
CA ILE A 162 -16.54 -2.92 9.71
C ILE A 162 -17.42 -2.42 8.57
N ASP A 163 -17.98 -1.21 8.67
CA ASP A 163 -18.85 -0.63 7.66
C ASP A 163 -18.12 -0.52 6.32
N ASP A 164 -16.89 -0.01 6.32
CA ASP A 164 -16.06 0.10 5.11
C ASP A 164 -15.68 -1.27 4.53
N LEU A 165 -15.24 -2.22 5.36
CA LEU A 165 -14.89 -3.56 4.89
C LEU A 165 -16.12 -4.32 4.38
N THR A 166 -17.29 -4.11 4.99
CA THR A 166 -18.55 -4.67 4.50
C THR A 166 -18.91 -4.05 3.15
N LYS A 167 -18.73 -2.73 2.99
CA LYS A 167 -18.96 -2.07 1.70
C LYS A 167 -18.03 -2.60 0.61
N ALA A 168 -16.75 -2.84 0.93
CA ALA A 168 -15.81 -3.47 0.01
C ALA A 168 -16.28 -4.86 -0.45
N ILE A 169 -16.83 -5.68 0.47
CA ILE A 169 -17.39 -7.00 0.17
C ILE A 169 -18.64 -6.88 -0.72
N GLU A 170 -19.55 -5.95 -0.41
CA GLU A 170 -20.76 -5.73 -1.21
C GLU A 170 -20.45 -5.36 -2.65
N ILE A 171 -19.48 -4.45 -2.86
CA ILE A 171 -19.04 -4.05 -4.20
C ILE A 171 -18.45 -5.26 -4.94
N ASP A 172 -17.60 -6.01 -4.27
CA ASP A 172 -16.93 -7.19 -4.82
C ASP A 172 -17.93 -8.27 -5.27
N THR A 173 -19.00 -8.49 -4.51
CA THR A 173 -20.02 -9.48 -4.84
C THR A 173 -21.01 -9.01 -5.90
N SER A 174 -21.14 -7.70 -6.12
CA SER A 174 -22.07 -7.10 -7.09
C SER A 174 -21.50 -7.02 -8.51
N VAL A 175 -20.20 -7.18 -8.67
CA VAL A 175 -19.49 -7.12 -9.95
C VAL A 175 -18.85 -8.48 -10.22
N GLU A 176 -18.90 -8.97 -11.47
CA GLU A 176 -18.06 -10.11 -11.89
C GLU A 176 -16.59 -9.68 -11.85
N VAL A 177 -15.99 -9.79 -10.67
CA VAL A 177 -14.58 -9.40 -10.47
C VAL A 177 -13.69 -10.58 -10.87
N ALA A 178 -12.65 -10.28 -11.63
CA ALA A 178 -11.72 -11.27 -12.14
C ALA A 178 -11.09 -12.11 -11.00
N ASP A 179 -10.77 -13.37 -11.30
CA ASP A 179 -10.15 -14.31 -10.36
C ASP A 179 -8.85 -13.77 -9.72
N SER A 180 -8.18 -12.82 -10.37
CA SER A 180 -7.01 -12.13 -9.81
C SER A 180 -7.29 -11.35 -8.52
N MET A 181 -8.56 -11.10 -8.17
CA MET A 181 -8.95 -10.40 -6.94
C MET A 181 -9.12 -11.31 -5.72
N PHE A 182 -9.04 -12.63 -5.86
CA PHE A 182 -9.17 -13.55 -4.72
C PHE A 182 -8.27 -13.23 -3.52
N PRO A 183 -6.99 -12.84 -3.70
CA PRO A 183 -6.15 -12.47 -2.58
C PRO A 183 -6.66 -11.24 -1.81
N LEU A 184 -7.20 -10.24 -2.52
CA LEU A 184 -7.77 -9.05 -1.88
C LEU A 184 -9.05 -9.40 -1.12
N ARG A 185 -9.92 -10.23 -1.71
CA ARG A 185 -11.16 -10.72 -1.06
C ARG A 185 -10.86 -11.42 0.26
N ALA A 186 -9.92 -12.35 0.25
CA ALA A 186 -9.51 -13.06 1.45
C ALA A 186 -8.97 -12.09 2.52
N ASN A 187 -8.18 -11.09 2.12
CA ASN A 187 -7.68 -10.05 3.03
C ASN A 187 -8.79 -9.21 3.65
N ILE A 188 -9.83 -8.84 2.88
CA ILE A 188 -10.95 -8.05 3.39
C ILE A 188 -11.69 -8.81 4.49
N TYR A 189 -12.05 -10.07 4.25
CA TYR A 189 -12.68 -10.91 5.27
C TYR A 189 -11.78 -11.08 6.49
N HIS A 190 -10.50 -11.41 6.31
CA HIS A 190 -9.57 -11.56 7.42
C HIS A 190 -9.47 -10.29 8.28
N ASN A 191 -9.35 -9.13 7.66
CA ASN A 191 -9.25 -7.85 8.38
C ASN A 191 -10.56 -7.51 9.12
N ARG A 192 -11.73 -7.82 8.55
CA ARG A 192 -13.01 -7.63 9.23
C ARG A 192 -13.16 -8.59 10.41
N GLY A 193 -12.76 -9.86 10.24
CA GLY A 193 -12.70 -10.84 11.31
C GLY A 193 -11.79 -10.38 12.45
N PHE A 194 -10.66 -9.74 12.13
CA PHE A 194 -9.77 -9.19 13.14
C PHE A 194 -10.40 -8.03 13.94
N ILE A 195 -11.18 -7.17 13.28
CA ILE A 195 -11.95 -6.13 13.98
C ILE A 195 -13.02 -6.76 14.87
N TYR A 196 -13.71 -7.79 14.41
CA TYR A 196 -14.69 -8.53 15.23
C TYR A 196 -14.04 -9.14 16.47
N LEU A 197 -12.81 -9.66 16.39
CA LEU A 197 -12.07 -10.13 17.58
C LEU A 197 -11.87 -9.01 18.61
N HIS A 198 -11.47 -7.81 18.19
CA HIS A 198 -11.32 -6.65 19.08
C HIS A 198 -12.63 -6.19 19.70
N MET A 199 -13.77 -6.51 19.07
CA MET A 199 -15.10 -6.23 19.60
C MET A 199 -15.70 -7.42 20.40
N GLU A 200 -14.91 -8.46 20.65
CA GLU A 200 -15.35 -9.69 21.31
C GLU A 200 -16.51 -10.41 20.58
N LYS A 201 -16.70 -10.12 19.29
CA LYS A 201 -17.70 -10.78 18.42
C LYS A 201 -17.10 -12.04 17.79
N TYR A 202 -16.80 -13.03 18.62
CA TYR A 202 -15.98 -14.18 18.26
C TYR A 202 -16.58 -15.06 17.15
N GLN A 203 -17.91 -15.26 17.15
CA GLN A 203 -18.59 -16.03 16.10
C GLN A 203 -18.49 -15.33 14.73
N ASN A 204 -18.61 -14.00 14.71
CA ASN A 204 -18.44 -13.21 13.48
C ASN A 204 -16.99 -13.29 12.98
N ALA A 205 -16.03 -13.22 13.90
CA ALA A 205 -14.61 -13.34 13.57
C ALA A 205 -14.30 -14.73 12.97
N LEU A 206 -14.82 -15.80 13.58
CA LEU A 206 -14.65 -17.16 13.07
C LEU A 206 -15.20 -17.30 11.65
N ALA A 207 -16.43 -16.87 11.41
CA ALA A 207 -17.06 -16.93 10.10
C ALA A 207 -16.26 -16.19 9.02
N ASP A 208 -15.73 -15.03 9.35
CA ASP A 208 -14.91 -14.23 8.43
C ASP A 208 -13.54 -14.88 8.15
N PHE A 209 -12.88 -15.49 9.15
CA PHE A 209 -11.64 -16.24 8.92
C PHE A 209 -11.88 -17.48 8.06
N GLU A 210 -12.97 -18.21 8.28
CA GLU A 210 -13.35 -19.36 7.45
C GLU A 210 -13.65 -18.96 6.02
N LYS A 211 -14.31 -17.81 5.82
CA LYS A 211 -14.56 -17.27 4.49
C LYS A 211 -13.26 -16.88 3.79
N ALA A 212 -12.31 -16.24 4.52
CA ALA A 212 -11.00 -15.91 3.99
C ALA A 212 -10.22 -17.15 3.54
N ILE A 213 -10.26 -18.24 4.34
CA ILE A 213 -9.62 -19.54 4.02
C ILE A 213 -10.30 -20.21 2.82
N THR A 214 -11.63 -20.13 2.73
CA THR A 214 -12.38 -20.66 1.58
C THR A 214 -11.97 -19.98 0.27
N LEU A 215 -11.74 -18.65 0.31
CA LEU A 215 -11.31 -17.84 -0.85
C LEU A 215 -9.83 -18.04 -1.18
N ASN A 216 -8.99 -18.25 -0.18
CA ASN A 216 -7.57 -18.53 -0.36
C ASN A 216 -7.13 -19.59 0.67
N PRO A 217 -7.13 -20.88 0.30
CA PRO A 217 -6.76 -21.98 1.20
C PRO A 217 -5.32 -21.91 1.75
N GLU A 218 -4.43 -21.17 1.09
CA GLU A 218 -3.04 -20.99 1.50
C GLU A 218 -2.82 -19.72 2.35
N TYR A 219 -3.90 -19.00 2.69
CA TYR A 219 -3.78 -17.75 3.45
C TYR A 219 -3.43 -18.02 4.92
N THR A 220 -2.14 -18.17 5.19
CA THR A 220 -1.58 -18.55 6.49
C THR A 220 -2.07 -17.68 7.65
N GLN A 221 -2.23 -16.36 7.43
CA GLN A 221 -2.71 -15.47 8.49
C GLN A 221 -4.12 -15.81 8.93
N ALA A 222 -5.04 -16.05 7.99
CA ALA A 222 -6.42 -16.43 8.31
C ALA A 222 -6.47 -17.81 9.00
N ILE A 223 -5.67 -18.77 8.53
CA ILE A 223 -5.55 -20.10 9.15
C ILE A 223 -5.09 -19.99 10.61
N ASN A 224 -4.06 -19.20 10.86
CA ASN A 224 -3.50 -19.00 12.20
C ASN A 224 -4.49 -18.25 13.11
N SER A 225 -5.17 -17.22 12.59
CA SER A 225 -6.16 -16.46 13.36
C SER A 225 -7.35 -17.33 13.75
N ARG A 226 -7.87 -18.13 12.83
CA ARG A 226 -8.94 -19.12 13.11
C ARG A 226 -8.49 -20.12 14.15
N LYS A 227 -7.29 -20.71 13.98
CA LYS A 227 -6.76 -21.69 14.92
C LYS A 227 -6.62 -21.10 16.32
N ALA A 228 -6.03 -19.94 16.45
CA ALA A 228 -5.87 -19.26 17.74
C ALA A 228 -7.21 -18.98 18.42
N LEU A 229 -8.24 -18.61 17.66
CA LEU A 229 -9.57 -18.38 18.18
C LEU A 229 -10.21 -19.66 18.70
N ILE A 230 -10.11 -20.79 17.99
CA ILE A 230 -10.63 -22.09 18.41
C ILE A 230 -9.87 -22.61 19.64
N ASP A 231 -8.54 -22.57 19.60
CA ASP A 231 -7.69 -23.07 20.68
C ASP A 231 -7.86 -22.27 21.99
N SER A 232 -8.40 -21.05 21.91
CA SER A 232 -8.70 -20.22 23.09
C SER A 232 -9.86 -20.73 23.94
N GLY A 233 -10.71 -21.63 23.41
CA GLY A 233 -11.92 -22.14 24.07
C GLY A 233 -13.00 -21.09 24.35
N ILE A 234 -12.87 -19.87 23.80
CA ILE A 234 -13.80 -18.75 24.02
C ILE A 234 -15.15 -19.02 23.32
N LEU A 235 -15.15 -19.83 22.27
CA LEU A 235 -16.34 -20.14 21.47
C LEU A 235 -17.30 -21.12 22.17
N ASP A 236 -16.83 -21.84 23.18
CA ASP A 236 -17.58 -22.87 23.90
C ASP A 236 -18.33 -22.35 25.13
N ASN A 237 -18.23 -21.05 25.40
CA ASN A 237 -18.87 -20.33 26.50
C ASN A 237 -19.94 -19.36 25.99
#